data_6ae84c3efb8980331ac66d4e55abb644
#
_entry.id   6ae84c3efb8980331ac66d4e55abb644
#
_cell.length_a   1.000
_cell.length_b   1.000
_cell.length_c   1.000
_cell.angle_alpha   90.00
_cell.angle_beta   90.00
_cell.angle_gamma   90.00
#
_symmetry.space_group_name_H-M   'P 1'
#
loop_
_entity.id
_entity.type
_entity.pdbx_description
1 polymer ?
#
loop_
_entity_poly.entity_id
_entity_poly.type
_entity_poly.pdbx_seq_one_letter_code
_entity_poly.pdbx_strand_id
1 'polypeptide(L)'
;MIDEYQDTNELQLRLLQKLCSTHNNLCVVGDDDQSIYGWRGAHVRNILEFDQDFEDAMVVKLEHNYRSTQPILTVANALIEHNRSRLGKTLIATKSGGDDVQTISSNDESEESKKLLKLSKS
;
A
#
# COMPACT_ATOMS: atom_id res chain seq x y z
N MET A 1 -16.26 7.29 6.19
CA MET A 1 -15.06 6.49 5.89
C MET A 1 -14.39 7.02 4.63
N ILE A 2 -13.07 7.13 4.64
CA ILE A 2 -12.23 7.55 3.52
C ILE A 2 -11.30 6.40 3.18
N ASP A 3 -11.25 6.01 1.92
CA ASP A 3 -10.36 4.97 1.40
C ASP A 3 -9.17 5.60 0.66
N GLU A 4 -8.09 4.84 0.45
CA GLU A 4 -6.85 5.29 -0.20
C GLU A 4 -6.29 6.59 0.42
N TYR A 5 -6.29 6.66 1.75
CA TYR A 5 -5.97 7.90 2.46
C TYR A 5 -4.53 8.38 2.25
N GLN A 6 -3.60 7.49 1.91
CA GLN A 6 -2.21 7.83 1.55
C GLN A 6 -2.10 8.73 0.31
N ASP A 7 -3.16 8.79 -0.52
CA ASP A 7 -3.19 9.59 -1.76
C ASP A 7 -3.85 10.96 -1.57
N THR A 8 -4.21 11.30 -0.33
CA THR A 8 -4.81 12.60 -0.02
C THR A 8 -3.76 13.72 -0.01
N ASN A 9 -4.19 14.92 -0.38
CA ASN A 9 -3.40 16.14 -0.32
C ASN A 9 -3.75 17.00 0.90
N GLU A 10 -2.96 18.04 1.13
CA GLU A 10 -3.14 18.98 2.24
C GLU A 10 -4.53 19.65 2.28
N LEU A 11 -5.08 20.01 1.12
CA LEU A 11 -6.40 20.65 1.06
C LEU A 11 -7.51 19.68 1.47
N GLN A 12 -7.41 18.43 1.06
CA GLN A 12 -8.34 17.38 1.44
C GLN A 12 -8.26 17.09 2.94
N LEU A 13 -7.05 17.02 3.52
CA LEU A 13 -6.87 16.91 4.97
C LEU A 13 -7.58 18.06 5.71
N ARG A 14 -7.37 19.30 5.32
CA ARG A 14 -8.02 20.48 5.94
C ARG A 14 -9.54 20.43 5.81
N LEU A 15 -10.05 19.97 4.68
CA LEU A 15 -11.49 19.76 4.49
C LEU A 15 -12.04 18.74 5.50
N LEU A 16 -11.35 17.60 5.66
CA LEU A 16 -11.76 16.56 6.61
C LEU A 16 -11.71 17.05 8.05
N GLN A 17 -10.67 17.76 8.46
CA GLN A 17 -10.57 18.38 9.78
C GLN A 17 -11.76 19.32 10.04
N LYS A 18 -12.16 20.13 9.06
CA LYS A 18 -13.32 21.01 9.15
C LYS A 18 -14.64 20.25 9.26
N LEU A 19 -14.83 19.20 8.44
CA LEU A 19 -16.05 18.39 8.47
C LEU A 19 -16.19 17.61 9.78
N CYS A 20 -15.07 17.16 10.36
CA CYS A 20 -15.06 16.35 11.57
C CYS A 20 -14.94 17.15 12.86
N SER A 21 -14.77 18.48 12.79
CA SER A 21 -14.50 19.34 13.95
C SER A 21 -15.54 19.30 15.08
N THR A 22 -16.73 18.81 14.83
CA THR A 22 -17.82 18.74 15.82
C THR A 22 -18.08 17.36 16.39
N HIS A 23 -17.61 16.28 15.75
CA HIS A 23 -18.02 14.92 16.15
C HIS A 23 -16.90 13.89 16.14
N ASN A 24 -15.71 14.19 15.63
CA ASN A 24 -14.54 13.29 15.51
C ASN A 24 -14.86 11.85 14.96
N ASN A 25 -16.01 11.69 14.30
CA ASN A 25 -16.45 10.40 13.77
C ASN A 25 -15.86 10.22 12.36
N LEU A 26 -14.56 9.89 12.31
CA LEU A 26 -13.81 9.66 11.09
C LEU A 26 -13.16 8.28 11.12
N CYS A 27 -13.28 7.55 10.04
CA CYS A 27 -12.53 6.33 9.79
C CYS A 27 -11.82 6.48 8.44
N VAL A 28 -10.52 6.28 8.42
CA VAL A 28 -9.71 6.28 7.20
C VAL A 28 -9.09 4.91 7.01
N VAL A 29 -8.92 4.52 5.76
CA VAL A 29 -8.24 3.28 5.37
C VAL A 29 -7.22 3.63 4.31
N GLY A 30 -6.06 3.03 4.36
CA GLY A 30 -5.01 3.25 3.38
C GLY A 30 -3.79 2.36 3.63
N ASP A 31 -2.85 2.46 2.74
CA ASP A 31 -1.60 1.72 2.76
C ASP A 31 -0.45 2.67 2.41
N ASP A 32 0.32 3.09 3.42
CA ASP A 32 1.46 3.99 3.26
C ASP A 32 2.52 3.42 2.31
N ASP A 33 2.66 2.10 2.23
CA ASP A 33 3.58 1.43 1.31
C ASP A 33 3.13 1.53 -0.17
N GLN A 34 1.88 1.91 -0.44
CA GLN A 34 1.31 2.13 -1.77
C GLN A 34 1.21 3.61 -2.18
N SER A 35 1.82 4.52 -1.44
CA SER A 35 1.82 5.96 -1.75
C SER A 35 2.72 6.27 -2.95
N ILE A 36 2.18 6.23 -4.15
CA ILE A 36 2.89 6.46 -5.42
C ILE A 36 2.49 7.74 -6.15
N TYR A 37 1.55 8.52 -5.60
CA TYR A 37 1.02 9.74 -6.22
C TYR A 37 1.56 11.04 -5.63
N GLY A 38 2.72 11.01 -4.97
CA GLY A 38 3.40 12.21 -4.47
C GLY A 38 3.63 13.28 -5.55
N TRP A 39 3.93 12.87 -6.78
CA TRP A 39 4.07 13.76 -7.93
C TRP A 39 2.77 14.46 -8.36
N ARG A 40 1.61 13.98 -7.91
CA ARG A 40 0.29 14.63 -8.08
C ARG A 40 -0.12 15.46 -6.87
N GLY A 41 0.76 15.63 -5.89
CA GLY A 41 0.48 16.39 -4.68
C GLY A 41 -0.12 15.59 -3.54
N ALA A 42 -0.12 14.25 -3.62
CA ALA A 42 -0.44 13.40 -2.48
C ALA A 42 0.65 13.52 -1.40
N HIS A 43 0.23 13.55 -0.14
CA HIS A 43 1.12 13.67 1.00
C HIS A 43 1.00 12.43 1.88
N VAL A 44 1.92 11.48 1.74
CA VAL A 44 1.97 10.26 2.56
C VAL A 44 2.01 10.58 4.07
N ARG A 45 2.50 11.75 4.43
CA ARG A 45 2.49 12.25 5.80
C ARG A 45 1.10 12.24 6.43
N ASN A 46 0.05 12.50 5.66
CA ASN A 46 -1.34 12.52 6.16
C ASN A 46 -1.74 11.18 6.79
N ILE A 47 -1.28 10.04 6.26
CA ILE A 47 -1.54 8.73 6.87
C ILE A 47 -0.52 8.39 7.97
N LEU A 48 0.74 8.79 7.80
CA LEU A 48 1.80 8.49 8.77
C LEU A 48 1.62 9.25 10.10
N GLU A 49 1.06 10.44 10.06
CA GLU A 49 0.87 11.33 11.20
C GLU A 49 -0.62 11.52 11.55
N PHE A 50 -1.47 10.59 11.15
CA PHE A 50 -2.92 10.67 11.36
C PHE A 50 -3.31 10.84 12.83
N ASP A 51 -2.60 10.20 13.73
CA ASP A 51 -2.78 10.31 15.18
C ASP A 51 -2.36 11.67 15.75
N GLN A 52 -1.56 12.45 15.03
CA GLN A 52 -1.20 13.82 15.37
C GLN A 52 -2.25 14.83 14.87
N ASP A 53 -2.88 14.54 13.74
CA ASP A 53 -3.90 15.38 13.12
C ASP A 53 -5.30 15.19 13.73
N PHE A 54 -5.55 14.04 14.35
CA PHE A 54 -6.84 13.69 14.96
C PHE A 54 -6.62 13.09 16.36
N GLU A 55 -7.05 13.83 17.39
CA GLU A 55 -6.94 13.39 18.78
C GLU A 55 -7.70 12.07 19.02
N ASP A 56 -7.16 11.22 19.86
CA ASP A 56 -7.71 9.90 20.22
C ASP A 56 -7.86 8.92 19.04
N ALA A 57 -7.12 9.12 17.97
CA ALA A 57 -7.13 8.21 16.83
C ALA A 57 -6.59 6.82 17.22
N MET A 58 -7.35 5.78 16.88
CA MET A 58 -6.92 4.40 17.03
C MET A 58 -6.39 3.87 15.70
N VAL A 59 -5.12 3.45 15.69
CA VAL A 59 -4.48 2.86 14.51
C VAL A 59 -4.52 1.34 14.61
N VAL A 60 -5.11 0.71 13.60
CA VAL A 60 -5.20 -0.76 13.47
C VAL A 60 -4.44 -1.20 12.22
N LYS A 61 -3.46 -2.12 12.38
CA LYS A 61 -2.70 -2.69 11.26
C LYS A 61 -3.35 -3.99 10.81
N LEU A 62 -3.67 -4.07 9.51
CA LEU A 62 -4.21 -5.26 8.88
C LEU A 62 -3.08 -6.01 8.16
N GLU A 63 -2.52 -7.03 8.80
CA GLU A 63 -1.34 -7.75 8.30
C GLU A 63 -1.68 -9.05 7.57
N HIS A 64 -2.89 -9.60 7.77
CA HIS A 64 -3.33 -10.81 7.07
C HIS A 64 -3.74 -10.50 5.64
N ASN A 65 -3.05 -11.13 4.68
CA ASN A 65 -3.31 -10.98 3.26
C ASN A 65 -4.07 -12.18 2.71
N TYR A 66 -5.25 -11.94 2.16
CA TYR A 66 -6.16 -12.95 1.58
C TYR A 66 -6.03 -13.06 0.07
N ARG A 67 -5.21 -12.20 -0.56
CA ARG A 67 -5.06 -12.13 -2.02
C ARG A 67 -3.93 -13.01 -2.52
N SER A 68 -2.76 -12.88 -1.92
CA SER A 68 -1.51 -13.45 -2.42
C SER A 68 -1.00 -14.60 -1.56
N THR A 69 -0.19 -15.48 -2.16
CA THR A 69 0.52 -16.57 -1.47
C THR A 69 1.82 -16.06 -0.83
N GLN A 70 2.38 -16.83 0.09
CA GLN A 70 3.56 -16.40 0.86
C GLN A 70 4.80 -16.09 0.00
N PRO A 71 5.15 -16.84 -1.07
CA PRO A 71 6.29 -16.47 -1.92
C PRO A 71 6.20 -15.07 -2.49
N ILE A 72 5.01 -14.64 -2.93
CA ILE A 72 4.77 -13.28 -3.45
C ILE A 72 4.96 -12.25 -2.34
N LEU A 73 4.37 -12.48 -1.16
CA LEU A 73 4.47 -11.55 -0.03
C LEU A 73 5.90 -11.45 0.52
N THR A 74 6.67 -12.54 0.46
CA THR A 74 8.07 -12.52 0.87
C THR A 74 8.89 -11.54 0.03
N VAL A 75 8.72 -11.56 -1.29
CA VAL A 75 9.39 -10.61 -2.19
C VAL A 75 8.90 -9.18 -1.96
N ALA A 76 7.59 -8.98 -1.83
CA ALA A 76 7.00 -7.67 -1.57
C ALA A 76 7.49 -7.07 -0.24
N ASN A 77 7.47 -7.84 0.85
CA ASN A 77 7.97 -7.42 2.16
C ASN A 77 9.45 -7.05 2.10
N ALA A 78 10.30 -7.88 1.45
CA ALA A 78 11.72 -7.60 1.29
C ALA A 78 11.99 -6.32 0.50
N LEU A 79 11.20 -6.04 -0.54
CA LEU A 79 11.32 -4.81 -1.30
C LEU A 79 10.97 -3.59 -0.44
N ILE A 80 9.86 -3.64 0.26
CA ILE A 80 9.34 -2.50 1.01
C ILE A 80 10.14 -2.19 2.29
N GLU A 81 10.88 -3.15 2.83
CA GLU A 81 11.78 -2.94 3.98
C GLU A 81 12.85 -1.87 3.72
N HIS A 82 13.18 -1.59 2.46
CA HIS A 82 14.10 -0.52 2.09
C HIS A 82 13.51 0.89 2.31
N ASN A 83 12.20 1.01 2.40
CA ASN A 83 11.54 2.28 2.75
C ASN A 83 11.70 2.58 4.24
N ARG A 84 12.28 3.76 4.54
CA ARG A 84 12.51 4.19 5.94
C ARG A 84 11.31 4.89 6.58
N SER A 85 10.48 5.56 5.76
CA SER A 85 9.32 6.35 6.24
C SER A 85 8.05 5.53 6.05
N ARG A 86 7.72 4.70 7.05
CA ARG A 86 6.54 3.84 7.01
C ARG A 86 6.03 3.51 8.41
N LEU A 87 4.73 3.20 8.52
CA LEU A 87 4.12 2.73 9.76
C LEU A 87 4.63 1.36 10.21
N GLY A 88 5.24 0.62 9.28
CA GLY A 88 5.80 -0.72 9.50
C GLY A 88 4.72 -1.77 9.73
N LYS A 89 4.54 -2.64 8.75
CA LYS A 89 3.75 -3.86 8.80
C LYS A 89 4.45 -4.96 8.02
N THR A 90 4.13 -6.20 8.32
CA THR A 90 4.60 -7.37 7.57
C THR A 90 3.39 -8.16 7.11
N LEU A 91 3.21 -8.27 5.80
CA LEU A 91 2.09 -9.01 5.24
C LEU A 91 2.31 -10.52 5.38
N ILE A 92 1.30 -11.20 5.88
CA ILE A 92 1.29 -12.65 6.12
C ILE A 92 0.18 -13.26 5.28
N ALA A 93 0.53 -14.26 4.45
CA ALA A 93 -0.47 -14.95 3.63
C ALA A 93 -1.40 -15.81 4.50
N THR A 94 -2.68 -15.75 4.19
CA THR A 94 -3.67 -16.70 4.72
C THR A 94 -3.85 -17.90 3.78
N LYS A 95 -3.38 -17.78 2.53
CA LYS A 95 -3.38 -18.84 1.53
C LYS A 95 -2.12 -19.70 1.65
N SER A 96 -2.29 -21.00 1.61
CA SER A 96 -1.20 -21.97 1.53
C SER A 96 -0.79 -22.23 0.07
N GLY A 97 0.44 -22.73 -0.14
CA GLY A 97 0.98 -23.06 -1.46
C GLY A 97 1.44 -21.83 -2.24
N GLY A 98 1.50 -21.98 -3.56
CA GLY A 98 1.99 -20.99 -4.51
C GLY A 98 3.37 -21.33 -5.06
N ASP A 99 3.61 -20.95 -6.30
CA ASP A 99 4.89 -21.12 -6.96
C ASP A 99 5.88 -20.05 -6.53
N ASP A 100 7.16 -20.37 -6.64
CA ASP A 100 8.23 -19.41 -6.39
C ASP A 100 8.21 -18.25 -7.40
N VAL A 101 8.56 -17.07 -6.94
CA VAL A 101 8.67 -15.89 -7.82
C VAL A 101 9.88 -16.05 -8.73
N GLN A 102 9.64 -15.92 -10.04
CA GLN A 102 10.67 -16.03 -11.07
C GLN A 102 11.04 -14.67 -11.64
N THR A 103 12.33 -14.46 -11.90
CA THR A 103 12.83 -13.25 -12.56
C THR A 103 13.14 -13.57 -14.02
N ILE A 104 12.55 -12.79 -14.92
CA ILE A 104 12.76 -12.90 -16.36
C ILE A 104 13.41 -11.63 -16.87
N SER A 105 14.59 -11.76 -17.48
CA SER A 105 15.27 -10.65 -18.14
C SER A 105 15.00 -10.67 -19.64
N SER A 106 14.72 -9.51 -20.22
CA SER A 106 14.51 -9.31 -21.65
C SER A 106 15.28 -8.09 -22.13
N ASN A 107 15.72 -8.11 -23.39
CA ASN A 107 16.51 -7.02 -23.97
C ASN A 107 15.61 -5.88 -24.50
N ASP A 108 14.37 -6.20 -24.87
CA ASP A 108 13.38 -5.26 -25.38
C ASP A 108 11.96 -5.74 -25.06
N GLU A 109 10.97 -4.86 -25.29
CA GLU A 109 9.54 -5.11 -25.05
C GLU A 109 8.97 -6.25 -25.92
N SER A 110 9.50 -6.44 -27.15
CA SER A 110 9.06 -7.50 -28.06
C SER A 110 9.49 -8.88 -27.56
N GLU A 111 10.69 -8.99 -27.01
CA GLU A 111 11.20 -10.22 -26.39
C GLU A 111 10.44 -10.54 -25.09
N GLU A 112 10.17 -9.52 -24.27
CA GLU A 112 9.37 -9.65 -23.05
C GLU A 112 7.98 -10.22 -23.37
N SER A 113 7.26 -9.62 -24.32
CA SER A 113 5.93 -10.07 -24.74
C SER A 113 5.93 -11.52 -25.21
N LYS A 114 6.95 -11.94 -25.97
CA LYS A 114 7.07 -13.34 -26.45
C LYS A 114 7.32 -14.31 -25.30
N LYS A 115 8.14 -13.94 -24.30
CA LYS A 115 8.39 -14.76 -23.12
C LYS A 115 7.14 -14.93 -22.28
N LEU A 116 6.41 -13.85 -22.03
CA LEU A 116 5.14 -13.89 -21.29
C LEU A 116 4.09 -14.75 -21.96
N LEU A 117 3.96 -14.66 -23.31
CA LEU A 117 3.04 -15.52 -24.08
C LEU A 117 3.39 -17.01 -24.02
N LYS A 118 4.67 -17.36 -23.88
CA LYS A 118 5.06 -18.76 -23.70
C LYS A 118 4.68 -19.29 -22.33
N LEU A 119 4.88 -18.47 -21.27
CA LEU A 119 4.54 -18.86 -19.90
C LEU A 119 3.03 -18.99 -19.69
N SER A 120 2.21 -18.17 -20.36
CA SER A 120 0.74 -18.24 -20.24
C SER A 120 0.13 -19.50 -20.89
N LYS A 121 0.91 -20.26 -21.67
CA LYS A 121 0.46 -21.47 -22.38
C LYS A 121 0.98 -22.78 -21.75
N SER A 122 1.84 -22.66 -20.75
CA SER A 122 2.32 -23.78 -19.92
C SER A 122 1.48 -23.92 -18.66
#